data_8134b12bf2e169d3c8e6fd3bd2e9e841
#
_entry.id   8134b12bf2e169d3c8e6fd3bd2e9e841
#
_cell.length_a   1.000
_cell.length_b   1.000
_cell.length_c   1.000
_cell.angle_alpha   90.00
_cell.angle_beta   90.00
_cell.angle_gamma   90.00
#
_symmetry.space_group_name_H-M   'P 1'
#
loop_
_entity.id
_entity.type
_entity.pdbx_description
1 polymer ?
#
loop_
_entity_poly.entity_id
_entity_poly.type
_entity_poly.pdbx_seq_one_letter_code
_entity_poly.pdbx_strand_id
1 'polypeptide(L)'
;DIIEFSKRIFSKNTDFSKMLKVYKNSGVKSRFLVNDLEWYLKKNDWKERSIRFKKSAIDILRKSITLTLKKTNYKAKDVGAIIVINTTGIVTPSLDAEIINLLDFNNNIKRLPIFGYGCAGGVLGLNRAIEIKKNIKKPVLVCNIELCSLTFRPQIVTKENIISTALFGDGASSYIVDNEGKCGVVKSIDYSWKNSLNLMGWSVENDGLGVIFDKEIPRFIKKELPSVINKFFSIKKKGFILHSGGMKIINSYKKIFNDHPTIKYSQDILSSYGNVSSVSVILVLKELSLIHISEP
;
A
#
# COMPACT_ATOMS: atom_id res chain seq x y z
N ASP A 1 -10.16 1.84 19.99
CA ASP A 1 -10.91 0.70 19.42
C ASP A 1 -11.58 1.14 18.12
N ILE A 2 -11.41 0.36 17.04
CA ILE A 2 -11.97 0.64 15.71
C ILE A 2 -13.50 0.67 15.70
N ILE A 3 -14.14 -0.12 16.57
CA ILE A 3 -15.60 -0.14 16.72
C ILE A 3 -16.09 1.16 17.36
N GLU A 4 -15.39 1.65 18.38
CA GLU A 4 -15.68 2.93 19.00
C GLU A 4 -15.47 4.08 18.04
N PHE A 5 -14.39 4.05 17.27
CA PHE A 5 -14.14 4.99 16.16
C PHE A 5 -15.31 5.01 15.17
N SER A 6 -15.77 3.82 14.73
CA SER A 6 -16.88 3.74 13.77
C SER A 6 -18.20 4.24 14.35
N LYS A 7 -18.48 3.96 15.63
CA LYS A 7 -19.67 4.50 16.32
C LYS A 7 -19.67 6.02 16.32
N ARG A 8 -18.53 6.63 16.62
CA ARG A 8 -18.41 8.11 16.66
C ARG A 8 -18.49 8.73 15.27
N ILE A 9 -17.84 8.12 14.26
CA ILE A 9 -17.88 8.64 12.86
C ILE A 9 -19.28 8.55 12.26
N PHE A 10 -19.99 7.44 12.49
CA PHE A 10 -21.30 7.18 11.88
C PHE A 10 -22.48 7.31 12.88
N SER A 11 -22.29 7.98 13.99
CA SER A 11 -23.26 8.09 15.10
C SER A 11 -24.65 8.63 14.70
N LYS A 12 -24.71 9.39 13.62
CA LYS A 12 -25.97 9.97 13.11
C LYS A 12 -26.77 9.03 12.20
N ASN A 13 -26.30 7.80 11.99
CA ASN A 13 -26.93 6.87 11.06
C ASN A 13 -27.72 5.79 11.80
N THR A 14 -29.00 5.66 11.47
CA THR A 14 -29.93 4.70 12.07
C THR A 14 -29.62 3.23 11.76
N ASP A 15 -28.90 2.93 10.66
CA ASP A 15 -28.53 1.58 10.23
C ASP A 15 -27.15 1.10 10.71
N PHE A 16 -26.62 1.70 11.77
CA PHE A 16 -25.29 1.42 12.31
C PHE A 16 -25.06 -0.07 12.67
N SER A 17 -26.10 -0.78 13.08
CA SER A 17 -26.02 -2.21 13.40
C SER A 17 -25.56 -3.07 12.19
N LYS A 18 -25.98 -2.70 10.97
CA LYS A 18 -25.54 -3.36 9.73
C LYS A 18 -24.07 -3.02 9.40
N MET A 19 -23.63 -1.81 9.72
CA MET A 19 -22.27 -1.34 9.53
C MET A 19 -21.28 -2.05 10.45
N LEU A 20 -21.66 -2.33 11.70
CA LEU A 20 -20.82 -3.07 12.65
C LEU A 20 -20.37 -4.44 12.13
N LYS A 21 -21.20 -5.13 11.32
CA LYS A 21 -20.82 -6.39 10.70
C LYS A 21 -19.64 -6.23 9.73
N VAL A 22 -19.54 -5.09 9.04
CA VAL A 22 -18.39 -4.80 8.13
C VAL A 22 -17.11 -4.72 8.93
N TYR A 23 -17.11 -3.99 10.05
CA TYR A 23 -15.93 -3.87 10.92
C TYR A 23 -15.54 -5.21 11.54
N LYS A 24 -16.49 -5.96 12.10
CA LYS A 24 -16.22 -7.30 12.67
C LYS A 24 -15.65 -8.28 11.64
N ASN A 25 -16.13 -8.19 10.39
CA ASN A 25 -15.72 -9.09 9.31
C ASN A 25 -14.53 -8.56 8.47
N SER A 26 -13.98 -7.40 8.81
CA SER A 26 -12.85 -6.80 8.08
C SER A 26 -11.57 -7.63 8.19
N GLY A 27 -11.41 -8.33 9.33
CA GLY A 27 -10.17 -9.02 9.69
C GLY A 27 -9.11 -8.10 10.30
N VAL A 28 -9.38 -6.80 10.41
CA VAL A 28 -8.46 -5.81 10.98
C VAL A 28 -8.65 -5.72 12.48
N LYS A 29 -7.60 -6.01 13.25
CA LYS A 29 -7.57 -5.88 14.72
C LYS A 29 -6.95 -4.55 15.15
N SER A 30 -5.89 -4.14 14.47
CA SER A 30 -5.20 -2.86 14.69
C SER A 30 -4.74 -2.24 13.39
N ARG A 31 -4.44 -0.96 13.42
CA ARG A 31 -3.84 -0.19 12.31
C ARG A 31 -3.34 1.15 12.81
N PHE A 32 -2.53 1.79 12.00
CA PHE A 32 -2.03 3.13 12.26
C PHE A 32 -2.84 4.16 11.46
N LEU A 33 -3.12 5.29 12.08
CA LEU A 33 -3.73 6.47 11.47
C LEU A 33 -2.86 7.67 11.80
N VAL A 34 -2.66 8.57 10.85
CA VAL A 34 -1.74 9.72 11.01
C VAL A 34 -2.29 10.85 11.87
N ASN A 35 -3.60 10.84 12.14
CA ASN A 35 -4.23 11.83 12.99
C ASN A 35 -4.94 11.15 14.17
N ASP A 36 -5.25 11.95 15.17
CA ASP A 36 -6.15 11.57 16.25
C ASP A 36 -7.60 11.44 15.75
N LEU A 37 -8.44 10.82 16.55
CA LEU A 37 -9.84 10.60 16.23
C LEU A 37 -10.60 11.93 15.99
N GLU A 38 -10.29 12.96 16.75
CA GLU A 38 -11.00 14.25 16.68
C GLU A 38 -10.82 14.93 15.32
N TRP A 39 -9.66 14.73 14.69
CA TRP A 39 -9.43 15.24 13.33
C TRP A 39 -10.39 14.63 12.32
N TYR A 40 -10.63 13.31 12.40
CA TYR A 40 -11.52 12.60 11.46
C TYR A 40 -13.00 12.94 11.67
N LEU A 41 -13.38 13.39 12.86
CA LEU A 41 -14.76 13.81 13.14
C LEU A 41 -15.10 15.19 12.59
N LYS A 42 -14.09 15.99 12.25
CA LYS A 42 -14.28 17.32 11.64
C LYS A 42 -14.55 17.19 10.15
N LYS A 43 -15.20 18.22 9.60
CA LYS A 43 -15.31 18.39 8.15
C LYS A 43 -14.00 18.95 7.63
N ASN A 44 -13.21 18.10 6.96
CA ASN A 44 -11.93 18.47 6.36
C ASN A 44 -12.12 18.60 4.85
N ASP A 45 -11.66 19.71 4.27
CA ASP A 45 -11.65 19.95 2.83
C ASP A 45 -10.36 19.43 2.16
N TRP A 46 -10.27 19.62 0.84
CA TRP A 46 -9.08 19.27 0.04
C TRP A 46 -7.81 19.93 0.56
N LYS A 47 -7.87 21.21 0.95
CA LYS A 47 -6.71 21.97 1.40
C LYS A 47 -6.16 21.37 2.68
N GLU A 48 -7.02 21.14 3.68
CA GLU A 48 -6.60 20.58 4.97
C GLU A 48 -6.04 19.14 4.79
N ARG A 49 -6.71 18.30 3.99
CA ARG A 49 -6.23 16.95 3.68
C ARG A 49 -4.88 16.97 2.98
N SER A 50 -4.68 17.86 2.00
CA SER A 50 -3.42 17.99 1.25
C SER A 50 -2.26 18.48 2.12
N ILE A 51 -2.49 19.48 2.97
CA ILE A 51 -1.50 19.98 3.93
C ILE A 51 -1.09 18.87 4.89
N ARG A 52 -2.08 18.14 5.42
CA ARG A 52 -1.84 17.03 6.36
C ARG A 52 -1.09 15.90 5.68
N PHE A 53 -1.50 15.52 4.46
CA PHE A 53 -0.82 14.50 3.68
C PHE A 53 0.66 14.86 3.46
N LYS A 54 0.94 16.05 2.90
CA LYS A 54 2.31 16.50 2.62
C LYS A 54 3.18 16.42 3.87
N LYS A 55 2.73 17.04 4.97
CA LYS A 55 3.49 17.08 6.23
C LYS A 55 3.79 15.68 6.77
N SER A 56 2.76 14.84 6.90
CA SER A 56 2.91 13.50 7.48
C SER A 56 3.69 12.57 6.55
N ALA A 57 3.46 12.63 5.23
CA ALA A 57 4.17 11.80 4.27
C ALA A 57 5.68 12.07 4.28
N ILE A 58 6.08 13.35 4.30
CA ILE A 58 7.50 13.74 4.35
C ILE A 58 8.16 13.22 5.64
N ASP A 59 7.54 13.42 6.80
CA ASP A 59 8.10 12.97 8.08
C ASP A 59 8.24 11.44 8.15
N ILE A 60 7.20 10.70 7.75
CA ILE A 60 7.21 9.23 7.76
C ILE A 60 8.21 8.67 6.75
N LEU A 61 8.26 9.23 5.52
CA LEU A 61 9.23 8.82 4.51
C LEU A 61 10.67 9.07 4.98
N ARG A 62 10.95 10.24 5.53
CA ARG A 62 12.27 10.59 6.08
C ARG A 62 12.72 9.54 7.09
N LYS A 63 11.86 9.19 8.05
CA LYS A 63 12.14 8.16 9.08
C LYS A 63 12.38 6.78 8.44
N SER A 64 11.50 6.37 7.51
CA SER A 64 11.62 5.09 6.81
C SER A 64 12.91 4.98 6.01
N ILE A 65 13.25 6.01 5.23
CA ILE A 65 14.46 6.06 4.41
C ILE A 65 15.72 6.03 5.28
N THR A 66 15.77 6.86 6.31
CA THR A 66 16.92 6.89 7.26
C THR A 66 17.15 5.52 7.88
N LEU A 67 16.08 4.83 8.30
CA LEU A 67 16.17 3.49 8.84
C LEU A 67 16.65 2.47 7.79
N THR A 68 16.17 2.56 6.57
CA THR A 68 16.58 1.68 5.47
C THR A 68 18.05 1.86 5.14
N LEU A 69 18.50 3.09 4.93
CA LEU A 69 19.91 3.40 4.65
C LEU A 69 20.84 2.88 5.76
N LYS A 70 20.44 3.09 7.03
CA LYS A 70 21.19 2.56 8.19
C LYS A 70 21.26 1.03 8.17
N LYS A 71 20.14 0.33 7.91
CA LYS A 71 20.10 -1.14 7.93
C LYS A 71 20.83 -1.79 6.75
N THR A 72 20.90 -1.11 5.63
CA THR A 72 21.58 -1.60 4.41
C THR A 72 23.02 -1.11 4.29
N ASN A 73 23.48 -0.29 5.24
CA ASN A 73 24.81 0.32 5.25
C ASN A 73 25.11 1.20 4.03
N TYR A 74 24.07 1.76 3.41
CA TYR A 74 24.19 2.77 2.35
C TYR A 74 24.07 4.18 2.94
N LYS A 75 24.78 5.12 2.33
CA LYS A 75 24.55 6.57 2.53
C LYS A 75 23.62 7.09 1.43
N ALA A 76 22.94 8.21 1.68
CA ALA A 76 22.10 8.84 0.67
C ALA A 76 22.84 9.14 -0.65
N LYS A 77 24.11 9.56 -0.57
CA LYS A 77 25.01 9.80 -1.72
C LYS A 77 25.33 8.58 -2.55
N ASP A 78 25.17 7.38 -2.02
CA ASP A 78 25.41 6.14 -2.76
C ASP A 78 24.27 5.81 -3.71
N VAL A 79 23.06 6.32 -3.41
CA VAL A 79 21.84 6.05 -4.16
C VAL A 79 21.87 6.77 -5.53
N GLY A 80 21.61 6.01 -6.59
CA GLY A 80 21.60 6.54 -7.96
C GLY A 80 20.23 6.91 -8.49
N ALA A 81 19.18 6.33 -7.92
CA ALA A 81 17.79 6.67 -8.25
C ALA A 81 16.87 6.53 -7.02
N ILE A 82 15.85 7.39 -6.96
CA ILE A 82 14.78 7.34 -5.99
C ILE A 82 13.45 7.20 -6.71
N ILE A 83 12.64 6.23 -6.28
CA ILE A 83 11.25 6.01 -6.72
C ILE A 83 10.37 6.26 -5.52
N VAL A 84 9.39 7.16 -5.65
CA VAL A 84 8.40 7.41 -4.60
C VAL A 84 7.02 7.15 -5.14
N ILE A 85 6.31 6.21 -4.53
CA ILE A 85 5.00 5.72 -4.94
C ILE A 85 3.97 6.14 -3.91
N ASN A 86 2.90 6.77 -4.36
CA ASN A 86 1.72 7.04 -3.54
C ASN A 86 0.44 7.09 -4.39
N THR A 87 -0.71 6.95 -3.73
CA THR A 87 -2.03 7.04 -4.39
C THR A 87 -3.01 7.86 -3.55
N THR A 88 -2.65 8.18 -2.31
CA THR A 88 -3.57 8.74 -1.31
C THR A 88 -3.43 10.24 -1.09
N GLY A 89 -2.56 10.91 -1.87
CA GLY A 89 -2.43 12.36 -1.82
C GLY A 89 -1.70 12.93 -3.03
N ILE A 90 -2.01 14.17 -3.38
CA ILE A 90 -1.43 14.92 -4.50
C ILE A 90 -0.53 16.01 -3.94
N VAL A 91 0.73 16.03 -4.36
CA VAL A 91 1.75 16.98 -3.89
C VAL A 91 2.59 17.47 -5.07
N THR A 92 2.76 18.79 -5.16
CA THR A 92 3.71 19.42 -6.07
C THR A 92 4.45 20.54 -5.35
N PRO A 93 5.83 20.61 -5.38
CA PRO A 93 6.74 19.59 -5.91
C PRO A 93 6.51 18.21 -5.31
N SER A 94 6.89 17.15 -6.06
CA SER A 94 6.66 15.75 -5.66
C SER A 94 7.41 15.37 -4.38
N LEU A 95 6.94 14.33 -3.69
CA LEU A 95 7.53 13.88 -2.41
C LEU A 95 9.02 13.51 -2.51
N ASP A 96 9.46 12.97 -3.65
CA ASP A 96 10.88 12.68 -3.88
C ASP A 96 11.72 13.96 -3.90
N ALA A 97 11.20 15.07 -4.46
CA ALA A 97 11.88 16.37 -4.42
C ALA A 97 12.02 16.90 -2.98
N GLU A 98 10.96 16.79 -2.19
CA GLU A 98 10.98 17.18 -0.78
C GLU A 98 12.01 16.34 0.01
N ILE A 99 12.05 15.04 -0.21
CA ILE A 99 12.98 14.12 0.46
C ILE A 99 14.43 14.37 0.05
N ILE A 100 14.71 14.61 -1.23
CA ILE A 100 16.06 14.93 -1.72
C ILE A 100 16.57 16.22 -1.07
N ASN A 101 15.70 17.21 -0.89
CA ASN A 101 16.05 18.47 -0.23
C ASN A 101 16.32 18.33 1.27
N LEU A 102 15.81 17.27 1.92
CA LEU A 102 15.96 17.02 3.35
C LEU A 102 17.10 16.06 3.71
N LEU A 103 17.50 15.21 2.78
CA LEU A 103 18.52 14.19 2.97
C LEU A 103 19.66 14.40 1.96
N ASP A 104 20.88 14.09 2.36
CA ASP A 104 22.12 14.38 1.62
C ASP A 104 22.31 13.46 0.39
N PHE A 105 21.33 13.48 -0.55
CA PHE A 105 21.44 12.83 -1.84
C PHE A 105 22.28 13.64 -2.83
N ASN A 106 22.79 12.99 -3.87
CA ASN A 106 23.45 13.72 -4.95
C ASN A 106 22.44 14.54 -5.77
N ASN A 107 22.83 15.72 -6.23
CA ASN A 107 21.98 16.61 -7.02
C ASN A 107 21.54 15.99 -8.38
N ASN A 108 22.30 15.02 -8.90
CA ASN A 108 22.03 14.34 -10.16
C ASN A 108 21.34 12.98 -9.99
N ILE A 109 20.77 12.71 -8.82
CA ILE A 109 19.99 11.48 -8.57
C ILE A 109 18.82 11.40 -9.57
N LYS A 110 18.60 10.23 -10.16
CA LYS A 110 17.42 9.98 -10.99
C LYS A 110 16.16 9.92 -10.14
N ARG A 111 15.08 10.55 -10.60
CA ARG A 111 13.83 10.69 -9.85
C ARG A 111 12.69 10.06 -10.63
N LEU A 112 11.85 9.29 -9.94
CA LEU A 112 10.62 8.71 -10.51
C LEU A 112 9.48 8.77 -9.49
N PRO A 113 8.76 9.90 -9.41
CA PRO A 113 7.51 9.95 -8.66
C PRO A 113 6.42 9.20 -9.43
N ILE A 114 5.71 8.31 -8.73
CA ILE A 114 4.63 7.51 -9.31
C ILE A 114 3.34 7.76 -8.51
N PHE A 115 2.32 8.23 -9.20
CA PHE A 115 0.97 8.40 -8.65
C PHE A 115 -0.02 7.49 -9.39
N GLY A 116 -0.99 6.92 -8.66
CA GLY A 116 -2.14 6.27 -9.27
C GLY A 116 -2.03 4.76 -9.53
N TYR A 117 -0.92 4.09 -9.13
CA TYR A 117 -0.84 2.62 -9.20
C TYR A 117 -1.71 1.91 -8.17
N GLY A 118 -2.20 2.63 -7.15
CA GLY A 118 -2.97 2.04 -6.07
C GLY A 118 -2.23 0.90 -5.38
N CYS A 119 -2.98 -0.12 -4.97
CA CYS A 119 -2.44 -1.28 -4.28
C CYS A 119 -1.39 -2.07 -5.08
N ALA A 120 -1.36 -1.95 -6.41
CA ALA A 120 -0.34 -2.57 -7.25
C ALA A 120 1.04 -1.87 -7.16
N GLY A 121 1.08 -0.64 -6.62
CA GLY A 121 2.27 0.21 -6.59
C GLY A 121 3.48 -0.43 -5.92
N GLY A 122 3.28 -1.29 -4.91
CA GLY A 122 4.38 -1.99 -4.26
C GLY A 122 5.16 -2.91 -5.20
N VAL A 123 4.46 -3.68 -6.04
CA VAL A 123 5.07 -4.59 -7.02
C VAL A 123 5.52 -3.84 -8.27
N LEU A 124 4.69 -2.95 -8.80
CA LEU A 124 5.02 -2.17 -10.00
C LEU A 124 6.21 -1.23 -9.76
N GLY A 125 6.32 -0.68 -8.55
CA GLY A 125 7.50 0.11 -8.15
C GLY A 125 8.77 -0.72 -8.12
N LEU A 126 8.71 -1.95 -7.65
CA LEU A 126 9.83 -2.91 -7.70
C LEU A 126 10.23 -3.19 -9.16
N ASN A 127 9.27 -3.42 -10.06
CA ASN A 127 9.55 -3.63 -11.48
C ASN A 127 10.29 -2.42 -12.09
N ARG A 128 9.82 -1.20 -11.82
CA ARG A 128 10.51 0.03 -12.28
C ARG A 128 11.93 0.15 -11.71
N ALA A 129 12.12 -0.22 -10.43
CA ALA A 129 13.44 -0.19 -9.82
C ALA A 129 14.41 -1.15 -10.50
N ILE A 130 13.96 -2.36 -10.84
CA ILE A 130 14.76 -3.36 -11.56
C ILE A 130 15.13 -2.85 -12.96
N GLU A 131 14.20 -2.24 -13.67
CA GLU A 131 14.45 -1.64 -15.00
C GLU A 131 15.46 -0.50 -14.94
N ILE A 132 15.33 0.40 -13.96
CA ILE A 132 16.29 1.49 -13.76
C ILE A 132 17.65 0.91 -13.37
N LYS A 133 17.70 -0.07 -12.45
CA LYS A 133 18.95 -0.68 -11.97
C LYS A 133 19.78 -1.30 -13.09
N LYS A 134 19.15 -1.87 -14.11
CA LYS A 134 19.86 -2.39 -15.29
C LYS A 134 20.68 -1.33 -16.03
N ASN A 135 20.29 -0.06 -15.91
CA ASN A 135 20.90 1.05 -16.63
C ASN A 135 21.80 1.96 -15.76
N ILE A 136 21.91 1.65 -14.47
CA ILE A 136 22.75 2.41 -13.54
C ILE A 136 23.57 1.46 -12.65
N LYS A 137 24.80 1.85 -12.31
CA LYS A 137 25.66 1.06 -11.40
C LYS A 137 25.25 1.21 -9.95
N LYS A 138 24.72 2.37 -9.54
CA LYS A 138 24.34 2.70 -8.17
C LYS A 138 23.03 2.03 -7.75
N PRO A 139 22.79 1.80 -6.45
CA PRO A 139 21.53 1.25 -5.94
C PRO A 139 20.34 2.18 -6.22
N VAL A 140 19.14 1.58 -6.26
CA VAL A 140 17.86 2.26 -6.41
C VAL A 140 17.11 2.18 -5.09
N LEU A 141 16.72 3.32 -4.55
CA LEU A 141 15.86 3.43 -3.38
C LEU A 141 14.40 3.47 -3.83
N VAL A 142 13.58 2.57 -3.32
CA VAL A 142 12.13 2.54 -3.56
C VAL A 142 11.41 2.85 -2.26
N CYS A 143 10.45 3.77 -2.33
CA CYS A 143 9.65 4.23 -1.22
C CYS A 143 8.17 4.17 -1.58
N ASN A 144 7.36 3.55 -0.72
CA ASN A 144 5.91 3.59 -0.82
C ASN A 144 5.38 4.35 0.39
N ILE A 145 4.44 5.25 0.20
CA ILE A 145 3.76 5.99 1.26
C ILE A 145 2.27 6.08 0.96
N GLU A 146 1.47 5.57 1.89
CA GLU A 146 0.02 5.59 1.78
C GLU A 146 -0.60 6.05 3.09
N LEU A 147 -1.35 7.13 3.04
CA LEU A 147 -2.09 7.69 4.16
C LEU A 147 -3.58 7.59 3.85
N CYS A 148 -4.06 6.35 3.75
CA CYS A 148 -5.42 6.05 3.30
C CYS A 148 -6.48 6.63 4.23
N SER A 149 -6.17 6.83 5.51
CA SER A 149 -7.10 7.41 6.46
C SER A 149 -7.50 8.86 6.11
N LEU A 150 -6.63 9.58 5.40
CA LEU A 150 -6.93 10.94 4.94
C LEU A 150 -8.02 10.99 3.86
N THR A 151 -8.42 9.85 3.31
CA THR A 151 -9.56 9.74 2.40
C THR A 151 -10.88 9.44 3.13
N PHE A 152 -10.88 9.26 4.45
CA PHE A 152 -12.11 9.00 5.21
C PHE A 152 -13.03 10.21 5.20
N ARG A 153 -14.28 9.99 4.86
CA ARG A 153 -15.32 11.01 4.67
C ARG A 153 -16.51 10.67 5.57
N PRO A 154 -16.49 11.06 6.85
CA PRO A 154 -17.48 10.63 7.85
C PRO A 154 -18.91 11.07 7.53
N GLN A 155 -19.07 12.11 6.70
CA GLN A 155 -20.38 12.61 6.28
C GLN A 155 -21.00 11.77 5.15
N ILE A 156 -20.19 10.93 4.49
CA ILE A 156 -20.62 10.09 3.35
C ILE A 156 -20.90 8.68 3.82
N VAL A 157 -22.17 8.33 3.89
CA VAL A 157 -22.62 7.03 4.39
C VAL A 157 -22.94 6.11 3.22
N THR A 158 -21.93 5.80 2.41
CA THR A 158 -22.01 4.76 1.38
C THR A 158 -21.36 3.47 1.89
N LYS A 159 -21.73 2.35 1.28
CA LYS A 159 -21.15 1.05 1.60
C LYS A 159 -19.64 1.01 1.37
N GLU A 160 -19.19 1.63 0.28
CA GLU A 160 -17.80 1.72 -0.12
C GLU A 160 -16.99 2.51 0.91
N ASN A 161 -17.50 3.66 1.35
CA ASN A 161 -16.83 4.49 2.37
C ASN A 161 -16.79 3.77 3.73
N ILE A 162 -17.84 3.04 4.12
CA ILE A 162 -17.86 2.24 5.34
C ILE A 162 -16.83 1.11 5.26
N ILE A 163 -16.74 0.41 4.13
CA ILE A 163 -15.74 -0.64 3.91
C ILE A 163 -14.33 -0.05 3.98
N SER A 164 -14.08 1.09 3.35
CA SER A 164 -12.78 1.74 3.36
C SER A 164 -12.34 2.13 4.77
N THR A 165 -13.26 2.72 5.56
CA THR A 165 -12.98 3.06 6.96
C THR A 165 -12.77 1.85 7.86
N ALA A 166 -13.27 0.67 7.50
CA ALA A 166 -13.04 -0.57 8.23
C ALA A 166 -11.73 -1.28 7.84
N LEU A 167 -11.22 -1.06 6.62
CA LEU A 167 -10.09 -1.79 6.07
C LEU A 167 -8.79 -0.99 6.03
N PHE A 168 -8.83 0.28 5.63
CA PHE A 168 -7.64 1.04 5.29
C PHE A 168 -6.87 1.53 6.51
N GLY A 169 -5.54 1.48 6.43
CA GLY A 169 -4.58 2.04 7.38
C GLY A 169 -3.52 2.89 6.68
N ASP A 170 -2.65 3.50 7.48
CA ASP A 170 -1.58 4.38 7.04
C ASP A 170 -0.22 3.74 7.26
N GLY A 171 0.73 4.00 6.38
CA GLY A 171 2.08 3.51 6.54
C GLY A 171 2.99 3.84 5.37
N ALA A 172 4.27 3.53 5.57
CA ALA A 172 5.30 3.63 4.54
C ALA A 172 6.21 2.41 4.56
N SER A 173 6.83 2.16 3.43
CA SER A 173 7.95 1.23 3.30
C SER A 173 9.04 1.86 2.45
N SER A 174 10.30 1.49 2.74
CA SER A 174 11.43 1.80 1.87
C SER A 174 12.38 0.61 1.82
N TYR A 175 12.99 0.40 0.65
CA TYR A 175 13.94 -0.68 0.43
C TYR A 175 14.91 -0.32 -0.70
N ILE A 176 16.05 -1.02 -0.71
CA ILE A 176 17.09 -0.87 -1.73
C ILE A 176 17.00 -2.01 -2.73
N VAL A 177 17.12 -1.68 -4.01
CA VAL A 177 17.33 -2.63 -5.12
C VAL A 177 18.75 -2.46 -5.62
N ASP A 178 19.54 -3.53 -5.49
CA ASP A 178 20.93 -3.56 -5.95
C ASP A 178 21.29 -4.97 -6.47
N ASN A 179 22.49 -5.12 -7.05
CA ASN A 179 22.99 -6.40 -7.58
C ASN A 179 23.34 -7.40 -6.47
N GLU A 180 23.73 -6.91 -5.29
CA GLU A 180 24.15 -7.72 -4.13
C GLU A 180 23.02 -7.95 -3.11
N GLY A 181 21.80 -8.07 -3.58
CA GLY A 181 20.63 -8.32 -2.70
C GLY A 181 20.53 -9.78 -2.23
N LYS A 182 19.95 -9.98 -1.05
CA LYS A 182 19.65 -11.33 -0.50
C LYS A 182 18.59 -12.10 -1.31
N CYS A 183 17.73 -11.38 -2.04
CA CYS A 183 16.65 -11.92 -2.87
C CYS A 183 16.78 -11.39 -4.29
N GLY A 184 16.82 -12.29 -5.27
CA GLY A 184 16.85 -11.94 -6.69
C GLY A 184 15.45 -12.00 -7.31
N VAL A 185 15.16 -11.07 -8.24
CA VAL A 185 13.94 -11.12 -9.06
C VAL A 185 14.27 -11.77 -10.40
N VAL A 186 13.77 -12.98 -10.62
CA VAL A 186 14.04 -13.77 -11.83
C VAL A 186 13.20 -13.27 -13.01
N LYS A 187 11.95 -12.90 -12.77
CA LYS A 187 11.01 -12.45 -13.80
C LYS A 187 10.00 -11.48 -13.20
N SER A 188 9.67 -10.44 -13.93
CA SER A 188 8.61 -9.50 -13.59
C SER A 188 7.71 -9.24 -14.79
N ILE A 189 6.43 -8.95 -14.53
CA ILE A 189 5.46 -8.54 -15.53
C ILE A 189 4.55 -7.45 -14.97
N ASP A 190 4.11 -6.56 -15.83
CA ASP A 190 2.97 -5.71 -15.60
C ASP A 190 1.80 -6.26 -16.41
N TYR A 191 0.62 -6.37 -15.80
CA TYR A 191 -0.57 -6.86 -16.48
C TYR A 191 -1.79 -5.99 -16.17
N SER A 192 -2.50 -5.58 -17.21
CA SER A 192 -3.71 -4.77 -17.09
C SER A 192 -4.88 -5.49 -17.78
N TRP A 193 -5.99 -5.61 -17.07
CA TRP A 193 -7.23 -6.12 -17.64
C TRP A 193 -8.01 -5.00 -18.32
N LYS A 194 -8.42 -5.22 -19.57
CA LYS A 194 -9.32 -4.30 -20.24
C LYS A 194 -10.68 -4.28 -19.54
N ASN A 195 -11.39 -3.15 -19.60
CA ASN A 195 -12.74 -2.97 -19.06
C ASN A 195 -12.86 -3.23 -17.54
N SER A 196 -11.82 -2.95 -16.76
CA SER A 196 -11.78 -3.16 -15.31
C SER A 196 -11.58 -1.88 -14.48
N LEU A 197 -11.62 -0.71 -15.10
CA LEU A 197 -11.33 0.57 -14.42
C LEU A 197 -12.30 0.89 -13.27
N ASN A 198 -13.52 0.42 -13.35
CA ASN A 198 -14.56 0.68 -12.33
C ASN A 198 -14.49 -0.27 -11.12
N LEU A 199 -13.59 -1.24 -11.12
CA LEU A 199 -13.50 -2.21 -10.02
C LEU A 199 -12.92 -1.58 -8.75
N MET A 200 -11.86 -0.79 -8.87
CA MET A 200 -11.20 -0.16 -7.74
C MET A 200 -10.46 1.11 -8.15
N GLY A 201 -10.54 2.15 -7.33
CA GLY A 201 -9.86 3.41 -7.59
C GLY A 201 -10.31 4.53 -6.67
N TRP A 202 -10.00 5.75 -7.11
CA TRP A 202 -10.47 6.98 -6.50
C TRP A 202 -11.27 7.80 -7.51
N SER A 203 -12.40 8.35 -7.07
CA SER A 203 -13.03 9.50 -7.71
C SER A 203 -12.50 10.78 -7.09
N VAL A 204 -12.35 11.82 -7.88
CA VAL A 204 -11.99 13.15 -7.38
C VAL A 204 -13.30 13.88 -7.03
N GLU A 205 -13.49 14.13 -5.74
CA GLU A 205 -14.69 14.75 -5.19
C GLU A 205 -14.39 16.17 -4.70
N ASN A 206 -15.41 16.93 -4.33
CA ASN A 206 -15.24 18.31 -3.88
C ASN A 206 -14.44 18.45 -2.56
N ASP A 207 -14.41 17.41 -1.73
CA ASP A 207 -13.78 17.40 -0.41
C ASP A 207 -12.62 16.44 -0.27
N GLY A 208 -12.24 15.74 -1.33
CA GLY A 208 -11.14 14.78 -1.30
C GLY A 208 -11.26 13.65 -2.30
N LEU A 209 -10.55 12.56 -2.06
CA LEU A 209 -10.63 11.33 -2.85
C LEU A 209 -11.78 10.47 -2.33
N GLY A 210 -12.73 10.14 -3.22
CA GLY A 210 -13.80 9.20 -2.96
C GLY A 210 -13.40 7.78 -3.37
N VAL A 211 -13.69 6.78 -2.53
CA VAL A 211 -13.32 5.41 -2.83
C VAL A 211 -14.27 4.78 -3.85
N ILE A 212 -13.69 4.15 -4.88
CA ILE A 212 -14.37 3.23 -5.79
C ILE A 212 -13.97 1.82 -5.34
N PHE A 213 -14.94 1.00 -4.95
CA PHE A 213 -14.69 -0.35 -4.47
C PHE A 213 -15.84 -1.28 -4.85
N ASP A 214 -15.69 -2.02 -5.96
CA ASP A 214 -16.72 -2.92 -6.44
C ASP A 214 -16.76 -4.23 -5.63
N LYS A 215 -17.97 -4.69 -5.29
CA LYS A 215 -18.22 -5.96 -4.61
C LYS A 215 -17.75 -7.18 -5.40
N GLU A 216 -17.60 -7.06 -6.71
CA GLU A 216 -17.20 -8.14 -7.62
C GLU A 216 -15.67 -8.39 -7.63
N ILE A 217 -14.85 -7.55 -7.00
CA ILE A 217 -13.38 -7.72 -6.96
C ILE A 217 -12.97 -9.16 -6.55
N PRO A 218 -13.53 -9.78 -5.50
CA PRO A 218 -13.12 -11.14 -5.11
C PRO A 218 -13.48 -12.19 -6.19
N ARG A 219 -14.60 -12.00 -6.90
CA ARG A 219 -15.01 -12.87 -8.00
C ARG A 219 -14.11 -12.68 -9.23
N PHE A 220 -13.81 -11.43 -9.54
CA PHE A 220 -12.90 -11.07 -10.62
C PHE A 220 -11.52 -11.70 -10.42
N ILE A 221 -10.94 -11.58 -9.23
CA ILE A 221 -9.64 -12.18 -8.89
C ILE A 221 -9.69 -13.70 -9.07
N LYS A 222 -10.71 -14.37 -8.58
CA LYS A 222 -10.86 -15.84 -8.73
C LYS A 222 -10.91 -16.28 -10.19
N LYS A 223 -11.56 -15.50 -11.03
CA LYS A 223 -11.73 -15.82 -12.46
C LYS A 223 -10.44 -15.54 -13.26
N GLU A 224 -9.85 -14.38 -13.06
CA GLU A 224 -8.83 -13.84 -13.96
C GLU A 224 -7.39 -14.17 -13.53
N LEU A 225 -7.10 -14.17 -12.22
CA LEU A 225 -5.73 -14.35 -11.72
C LEU A 225 -5.09 -15.68 -12.12
N PRO A 226 -5.77 -16.85 -12.07
CA PRO A 226 -5.17 -18.13 -12.44
C PRO A 226 -4.66 -18.17 -13.89
N SER A 227 -5.42 -17.61 -14.83
CA SER A 227 -5.05 -17.57 -16.25
C SER A 227 -3.79 -16.74 -16.49
N VAL A 228 -3.67 -15.58 -15.83
CA VAL A 228 -2.48 -14.71 -15.91
C VAL A 228 -1.26 -15.42 -15.34
N ILE A 229 -1.40 -16.05 -14.15
CA ILE A 229 -0.29 -16.77 -13.53
C ILE A 229 0.19 -17.91 -14.42
N ASN A 230 -0.71 -18.73 -14.95
CA ASN A 230 -0.38 -19.87 -15.81
C ASN A 230 0.26 -19.43 -17.14
N LYS A 231 -0.19 -18.30 -17.69
CA LYS A 231 0.36 -17.75 -18.94
C LYS A 231 1.82 -17.29 -18.78
N PHE A 232 2.17 -16.70 -17.65
CA PHE A 232 3.45 -16.01 -17.49
C PHE A 232 4.45 -16.73 -16.59
N PHE A 233 4.01 -17.67 -15.73
CA PHE A 233 4.85 -18.33 -14.75
C PHE A 233 4.67 -19.83 -14.78
N SER A 234 5.71 -20.55 -15.20
CA SER A 234 5.78 -22.04 -15.24
C SER A 234 6.50 -22.65 -14.02
N ILE A 235 6.85 -21.86 -13.02
CA ILE A 235 7.72 -22.24 -11.91
C ILE A 235 6.93 -23.03 -10.86
N LYS A 236 7.53 -24.12 -10.33
CA LYS A 236 7.04 -24.77 -9.09
C LYS A 236 7.11 -23.75 -7.94
N LYS A 237 5.94 -23.33 -7.48
CA LYS A 237 5.79 -22.24 -6.51
C LYS A 237 6.04 -22.78 -5.11
N LYS A 238 7.02 -22.21 -4.40
CA LYS A 238 7.32 -22.54 -2.99
C LYS A 238 6.54 -21.67 -2.01
N GLY A 239 5.94 -20.55 -2.48
CA GLY A 239 5.17 -19.64 -1.66
C GLY A 239 4.59 -18.47 -2.46
N PHE A 240 3.78 -17.67 -1.79
CA PHE A 240 3.08 -16.52 -2.37
C PHE A 240 3.20 -15.32 -1.43
N ILE A 241 3.56 -14.18 -1.99
CA ILE A 241 3.52 -12.87 -1.35
C ILE A 241 2.36 -12.11 -2.00
N LEU A 242 1.27 -11.97 -1.27
CA LEU A 242 0.00 -11.48 -1.80
C LEU A 242 -0.43 -10.21 -1.07
N HIS A 243 -1.03 -9.28 -1.81
CA HIS A 243 -1.55 -8.04 -1.25
C HIS A 243 -2.66 -8.29 -0.21
N SER A 244 -2.58 -7.64 0.95
CA SER A 244 -3.53 -7.73 2.07
C SER A 244 -4.76 -6.85 1.84
N GLY A 245 -5.50 -7.09 0.74
CA GLY A 245 -6.59 -6.22 0.28
C GLY A 245 -7.87 -6.29 1.12
N GLY A 246 -8.04 -7.33 1.97
CA GLY A 246 -9.21 -7.57 2.80
C GLY A 246 -9.55 -9.06 2.87
N MET A 247 -10.32 -9.49 3.89
CA MET A 247 -10.60 -10.92 4.14
C MET A 247 -11.24 -11.64 2.96
N LYS A 248 -12.15 -10.99 2.22
CA LYS A 248 -12.78 -11.61 1.03
C LYS A 248 -11.78 -11.88 -0.09
N ILE A 249 -10.78 -11.00 -0.25
CA ILE A 249 -9.70 -11.16 -1.22
C ILE A 249 -8.76 -12.28 -0.77
N ILE A 250 -8.36 -12.31 0.51
CA ILE A 250 -7.54 -13.37 1.09
C ILE A 250 -8.23 -14.73 0.95
N ASN A 251 -9.54 -14.82 1.20
CA ASN A 251 -10.32 -16.04 1.00
C ASN A 251 -10.38 -16.46 -0.49
N SER A 252 -10.27 -15.51 -1.42
CA SER A 252 -10.12 -15.83 -2.84
C SER A 252 -8.76 -16.44 -3.14
N TYR A 253 -7.69 -15.89 -2.57
CA TYR A 253 -6.34 -16.46 -2.68
C TYR A 253 -6.26 -17.88 -2.10
N LYS A 254 -6.85 -18.14 -0.93
CA LYS A 254 -6.93 -19.49 -0.34
C LYS A 254 -7.53 -20.49 -1.31
N LYS A 255 -8.62 -20.12 -2.01
CA LYS A 255 -9.25 -20.96 -3.01
C LYS A 255 -8.40 -21.16 -4.28
N ILE A 256 -7.70 -20.13 -4.75
CA ILE A 256 -6.86 -20.19 -5.94
C ILE A 256 -5.59 -21.03 -5.70
N PHE A 257 -5.01 -20.91 -4.51
CA PHE A 257 -3.70 -21.49 -4.16
C PHE A 257 -3.79 -22.64 -3.16
N ASN A 258 -4.95 -23.31 -3.04
CA ASN A 258 -5.20 -24.46 -2.18
C ASN A 258 -4.77 -24.23 -0.72
N ASP A 259 -5.17 -23.09 -0.17
CA ASP A 259 -4.87 -22.64 1.19
C ASP A 259 -3.37 -22.72 1.56
N HIS A 260 -2.51 -22.33 0.61
CA HIS A 260 -1.07 -22.40 0.78
C HIS A 260 -0.62 -21.68 2.08
N PRO A 261 0.29 -22.27 2.89
CA PRO A 261 0.66 -21.75 4.21
C PRO A 261 1.15 -20.29 4.23
N THR A 262 1.80 -19.82 3.16
CA THR A 262 2.30 -18.43 3.10
C THR A 262 1.20 -17.37 2.99
N ILE A 263 -0.04 -17.75 2.71
CA ILE A 263 -1.19 -16.81 2.67
C ILE A 263 -1.47 -16.22 4.06
N LYS A 264 -1.11 -16.94 5.12
CA LYS A 264 -1.25 -16.44 6.50
C LYS A 264 -0.57 -15.10 6.70
N TYR A 265 0.60 -14.84 6.07
CA TYR A 265 1.32 -13.57 6.22
C TYR A 265 0.52 -12.38 5.68
N SER A 266 -0.20 -12.56 4.56
CA SER A 266 -1.13 -11.53 4.08
C SER A 266 -2.29 -11.30 5.05
N GLN A 267 -2.77 -12.35 5.71
CA GLN A 267 -3.81 -12.24 6.73
C GLN A 267 -3.29 -11.56 8.02
N ASP A 268 -2.08 -11.88 8.44
CA ASP A 268 -1.45 -11.29 9.63
C ASP A 268 -1.17 -9.80 9.43
N ILE A 269 -0.67 -9.42 8.26
CA ILE A 269 -0.49 -8.00 7.88
C ILE A 269 -1.84 -7.27 7.85
N LEU A 270 -2.88 -7.85 7.24
CA LEU A 270 -4.22 -7.26 7.28
C LEU A 270 -4.70 -7.06 8.72
N SER A 271 -4.50 -8.07 9.57
CA SER A 271 -4.93 -8.04 10.97
C SER A 271 -4.24 -6.93 11.77
N SER A 272 -2.94 -6.72 11.54
CA SER A 272 -2.10 -5.84 12.37
C SER A 272 -2.01 -4.41 11.85
N TYR A 273 -2.17 -4.21 10.52
CA TYR A 273 -1.94 -2.91 9.87
C TYR A 273 -3.13 -2.43 9.03
N GLY A 274 -4.12 -3.30 8.78
CA GLY A 274 -5.15 -3.04 7.78
C GLY A 274 -4.62 -3.13 6.34
N ASN A 275 -5.40 -2.63 5.39
CA ASN A 275 -4.97 -2.46 4.02
C ASN A 275 -4.25 -1.10 3.87
N VAL A 276 -2.95 -1.12 3.75
CA VAL A 276 -2.08 0.05 3.55
C VAL A 276 -1.71 0.19 2.06
N SER A 277 -2.65 -0.08 1.17
CA SER A 277 -2.49 0.06 -0.29
C SER A 277 -1.15 -0.51 -0.80
N SER A 278 -0.31 0.27 -1.50
CA SER A 278 0.97 -0.16 -2.08
C SER A 278 1.99 -0.67 -1.06
N VAL A 279 1.89 -0.27 0.19
CA VAL A 279 2.79 -0.67 1.28
C VAL A 279 2.52 -2.12 1.74
N SER A 280 1.27 -2.58 1.69
CA SER A 280 0.85 -3.86 2.27
C SER A 280 1.68 -5.05 1.76
N VAL A 281 1.88 -5.16 0.46
CA VAL A 281 2.62 -6.30 -0.14
C VAL A 281 4.10 -6.30 0.26
N ILE A 282 4.68 -5.12 0.50
CA ILE A 282 6.06 -4.99 0.96
C ILE A 282 6.18 -5.40 2.44
N LEU A 283 5.16 -5.14 3.26
CA LEU A 283 5.12 -5.65 4.63
C LEU A 283 5.04 -7.18 4.64
N VAL A 284 4.23 -7.79 3.76
CA VAL A 284 4.17 -9.27 3.62
C VAL A 284 5.52 -9.83 3.17
N LEU A 285 6.19 -9.19 2.20
CA LEU A 285 7.54 -9.58 1.77
C LEU A 285 8.54 -9.52 2.93
N LYS A 286 8.49 -8.46 3.73
CA LYS A 286 9.35 -8.30 4.91
C LYS A 286 9.15 -9.44 5.92
N GLU A 287 7.90 -9.73 6.29
CA GLU A 287 7.60 -10.81 7.26
C GLU A 287 8.11 -12.16 6.75
N LEU A 288 7.86 -12.49 5.49
CA LEU A 288 8.35 -13.74 4.90
C LEU A 288 9.89 -13.80 4.87
N SER A 289 10.57 -12.67 4.57
CA SER A 289 12.03 -12.61 4.53
C SER A 289 12.69 -12.79 5.90
N LEU A 290 12.06 -12.34 6.97
CA LEU A 290 12.58 -12.49 8.34
C LEU A 290 12.59 -13.95 8.80
N ILE A 291 11.66 -14.77 8.32
CA ILE A 291 11.55 -16.18 8.70
C ILE A 291 12.60 -17.03 7.98
N HIS A 292 12.89 -16.74 6.73
CA HIS A 292 13.94 -17.43 5.98
C HIS A 292 15.38 -17.06 6.38
N ILE A 293 15.56 -16.02 7.20
CA ILE A 293 16.87 -15.63 7.76
C ILE A 293 17.18 -16.41 9.06
N SER A 294 16.17 -16.99 9.70
CA SER A 294 16.29 -17.74 10.95
C SER A 294 16.37 -19.25 10.79
N GLU A 295 16.27 -19.78 9.58
CA GLU A 295 16.51 -21.20 9.30
C GLU A 295 17.92 -21.36 8.70
N PRO A 296 18.77 -22.21 9.32
CA PRO A 296 20.13 -22.50 8.82
C PRO A 296 20.12 -23.26 7.50
#